data_211700ffec1acae880fe88e9efb637ca
#
_entry.id   211700ffec1acae880fe88e9efb637ca
#
_cell.length_a   1.000
_cell.length_b   1.000
_cell.length_c   1.000
_cell.angle_alpha   90.00
_cell.angle_beta   90.00
_cell.angle_gamma   90.00
#
_symmetry.space_group_name_H-M   'P 1'
#
loop_
_entity.id
_entity.type
_entity.pdbx_description
1 polymer ?
#
loop_
_entity_poly.entity_id
_entity_poly.type
_entity_poly.pdbx_seq_one_letter_code
_entity_poly.pdbx_strand_id
1 'polypeptide(L)' 'SDTDAIIIGRRKTAWTNLERLYLHENEIGDKGAIALGANTTWNKLKGLRLFSNRIGDEGAVSIGSNTSWKQLYRLDL' A
#
# COMPACT_ATOMS: atom_id res chain seq x y z
N SER A 1 9.34 -4.91 6.04
CA SER A 1 9.11 -4.43 7.40
C SER A 1 8.22 -3.19 7.40
N ASP A 2 7.68 -2.85 8.56
CA ASP A 2 6.88 -1.62 8.69
C ASP A 2 7.68 -0.38 8.33
N THR A 3 8.94 -0.32 8.73
CA THR A 3 9.81 0.82 8.41
C THR A 3 9.91 1.02 6.90
N ASP A 4 10.12 -0.06 6.16
CA ASP A 4 10.21 0.02 4.71
C ASP A 4 8.88 0.47 4.09
N ALA A 5 7.77 -0.06 4.57
CA ALA A 5 6.45 0.32 4.07
C ALA A 5 6.13 1.79 4.37
N ILE A 6 6.53 2.30 5.54
CA ILE A 6 6.35 3.70 5.90
C ILE A 6 7.14 4.61 4.96
N ILE A 7 8.40 4.26 4.70
CA ILE A 7 9.25 5.02 3.77
C ILE A 7 8.61 5.03 2.37
N ILE A 8 8.17 3.88 1.89
CA ILE A 8 7.53 3.76 0.58
C ILE A 8 6.25 4.59 0.52
N GLY A 9 5.40 4.50 1.54
CA GLY A 9 4.14 5.22 1.59
C GLY A 9 4.29 6.74 1.60
N ARG A 10 5.43 7.24 2.06
CA ARG A 10 5.72 8.67 2.10
C ARG A 10 6.36 9.21 0.83
N ARG A 11 6.59 8.39 -0.18
CA ARG A 11 7.15 8.82 -1.46
C ARG A 11 6.10 9.54 -2.30
N LYS A 12 5.85 10.80 -1.97
CA LYS A 12 4.74 11.57 -2.54
C LYS A 12 5.00 12.12 -3.93
N THR A 13 6.25 12.28 -4.33
CA THR A 13 6.57 12.94 -5.61
C THR A 13 7.36 12.06 -6.58
N ALA A 14 7.97 10.97 -6.08
CA ALA A 14 8.91 10.20 -6.87
C ALA A 14 8.27 9.16 -7.80
N TRP A 15 7.08 8.67 -7.49
CA TRP A 15 6.50 7.52 -8.20
C TRP A 15 5.10 7.81 -8.72
N THR A 16 4.92 8.96 -9.38
CA THR A 16 3.60 9.36 -9.88
C THR A 16 3.07 8.44 -11.00
N ASN A 17 3.96 7.67 -11.63
CA ASN A 17 3.59 6.71 -12.67
C ASN A 17 3.56 5.26 -12.17
N LEU A 18 3.63 5.03 -10.88
CA LEU A 18 3.63 3.69 -10.30
C LEU A 18 2.33 2.97 -10.63
N GLU A 19 2.41 1.81 -11.28
CA GLU A 19 1.24 1.01 -11.64
C GLU A 19 1.09 -0.25 -10.80
N ARG A 20 2.20 -0.84 -10.35
CA ARG A 20 2.18 -2.07 -9.56
C ARG A 20 3.16 -1.96 -8.41
N LEU A 21 2.72 -2.37 -7.23
CA LEU A 21 3.56 -2.40 -6.03
C LEU A 21 3.42 -3.77 -5.37
N TYR A 22 4.53 -4.50 -5.36
CA TYR A 22 4.57 -5.87 -4.84
C TYR A 22 5.44 -5.91 -3.58
N LEU A 23 4.78 -5.99 -2.43
CA LEU A 23 5.44 -6.03 -1.13
C LEU A 23 5.05 -7.29 -0.34
N HIS A 24 4.70 -8.36 -1.03
CA HIS A 24 4.39 -9.61 -0.37
C HIS A 24 5.62 -10.18 0.36
N GLU A 25 5.35 -10.96 1.42
CA GLU A 25 6.40 -11.64 2.20
C GLU A 25 7.42 -10.68 2.86
N ASN A 26 6.98 -9.53 3.37
CA ASN A 26 7.87 -8.51 3.92
C ASN A 26 7.64 -8.17 5.40
N GLU A 27 6.88 -8.99 6.12
CA GLU A 27 6.60 -8.77 7.55
C GLU A 27 5.97 -7.41 7.85
N ILE A 28 5.22 -6.86 6.91
CA ILE A 28 4.50 -5.60 7.09
C ILE A 28 3.29 -5.85 7.99
N GLY A 29 3.19 -5.08 9.08
CA GLY A 29 2.05 -5.11 9.96
C GLY A 29 1.08 -3.95 9.71
N ASP A 30 0.21 -3.69 10.69
CA ASP A 30 -0.80 -2.64 10.55
C ASP A 30 -0.19 -1.25 10.38
N LYS A 31 0.90 -0.95 11.07
CA LYS A 31 1.55 0.38 10.96
C LYS A 31 2.02 0.66 9.54
N GLY A 32 2.66 -0.32 8.93
CA GLY A 32 3.12 -0.19 7.54
C GLY A 32 1.96 -0.10 6.57
N ALA A 33 0.93 -0.93 6.77
CA ALA A 33 -0.26 -0.91 5.92
C ALA A 33 -1.02 0.43 6.03
N ILE A 34 -1.10 1.00 7.22
CA ILE A 34 -1.72 2.31 7.43
C ILE A 34 -0.95 3.40 6.68
N ALA A 35 0.38 3.35 6.73
CA ALA A 35 1.21 4.31 6.00
C ALA A 35 1.01 4.19 4.48
N LEU A 36 0.94 2.97 3.96
CA LEU A 36 0.66 2.75 2.53
C LEU A 36 -0.74 3.23 2.18
N GLY A 37 -1.72 2.90 3.00
CA GLY A 37 -3.11 3.30 2.79
C GLY A 37 -3.34 4.81 2.85
N ALA A 38 -2.44 5.55 3.47
CA ALA A 38 -2.51 7.01 3.53
C ALA A 38 -1.94 7.70 2.29
N ASN A 39 -1.29 6.95 1.37
CA ASN A 39 -0.73 7.54 0.17
C ASN A 39 -1.83 7.97 -0.80
N THR A 40 -1.76 9.21 -1.26
CA THR A 40 -2.74 9.79 -2.18
C THR A 40 -2.13 10.19 -3.53
N THR A 41 -0.86 9.85 -3.75
CA THR A 41 -0.14 10.30 -4.96
C THR A 41 0.01 9.23 -6.04
N TRP A 42 -0.27 7.97 -5.72
CA TRP A 42 -0.14 6.87 -6.69
C TRP A 42 -1.45 6.72 -7.48
N ASN A 43 -1.82 7.75 -8.21
CA ASN A 43 -3.11 7.77 -8.90
C ASN A 43 -3.18 6.86 -10.13
N LYS A 44 -2.06 6.27 -10.53
CA LYS A 44 -2.00 5.28 -11.61
C LYS A 44 -1.82 3.85 -11.10
N LEU A 45 -1.85 3.64 -9.79
CA LEU A 45 -1.67 2.32 -9.19
C LEU A 45 -2.81 1.39 -9.62
N LYS A 46 -2.46 0.27 -10.22
CA LYS A 46 -3.39 -0.75 -10.73
C LYS A 46 -3.37 -2.03 -9.90
N GLY A 47 -2.23 -2.40 -9.37
CA GLY A 47 -2.08 -3.62 -8.59
C GLY A 47 -1.27 -3.39 -7.33
N LEU A 48 -1.76 -3.91 -6.20
CA LEU A 48 -1.08 -3.86 -4.92
C LEU A 48 -1.10 -5.26 -4.30
N ARG A 49 0.07 -5.83 -4.07
CA ARG A 49 0.22 -7.16 -3.46
C ARG A 49 0.87 -7.04 -2.11
N LEU A 50 0.14 -7.45 -1.09
CA LEU A 50 0.59 -7.40 0.31
C LEU A 50 0.41 -8.74 1.03
N PHE A 51 0.15 -9.82 0.30
CA PHE A 51 -0.07 -11.13 0.93
C PHE A 51 1.19 -11.64 1.63
N SER A 52 1.01 -12.58 2.56
CA SER A 52 2.09 -13.14 3.37
C SER A 52 2.84 -12.06 4.18
N ASN A 53 2.10 -11.09 4.65
CA ASN A 53 2.55 -10.11 5.63
C ASN A 53 1.76 -10.33 6.93
N ARG A 54 1.87 -9.40 7.88
CA ARG A 54 1.20 -9.48 9.19
C ARG A 54 0.13 -8.42 9.33
N ILE A 55 -0.57 -8.11 8.24
CA ILE A 55 -1.61 -7.09 8.22
C ILE A 55 -2.88 -7.65 8.86
N GLY A 56 -3.35 -6.97 9.89
CA GLY A 56 -4.61 -7.29 10.56
C GLY A 56 -5.74 -6.40 10.06
N ASP A 57 -6.82 -6.34 10.84
CA ASP A 57 -8.04 -5.63 10.45
C ASP A 57 -7.83 -4.14 10.24
N GLU A 58 -7.08 -3.49 11.13
CA GLU A 58 -6.84 -2.04 11.02
C GLU A 58 -6.08 -1.69 9.75
N GLY A 59 -5.03 -2.46 9.45
CA GLY A 59 -4.26 -2.26 8.24
C GLY A 59 -5.08 -2.51 6.98
N ALA A 60 -5.88 -3.57 6.98
CA ALA A 60 -6.74 -3.90 5.86
C ALA A 60 -7.78 -2.81 5.60
N VAL A 61 -8.39 -2.27 6.66
CA VAL A 61 -9.33 -1.16 6.55
C VAL A 61 -8.66 0.07 5.96
N SER A 62 -7.45 0.40 6.42
CA SER A 62 -6.71 1.56 5.89
C SER A 62 -6.43 1.43 4.39
N ILE A 63 -6.02 0.25 3.95
CA ILE A 63 -5.78 -0.01 2.52
C ILE A 63 -7.09 0.08 1.74
N GLY A 64 -8.15 -0.57 2.23
CA GLY A 64 -9.44 -0.60 1.54
C GLY A 64 -10.17 0.73 1.50
N SER A 65 -9.83 1.65 2.42
CA SER A 65 -10.46 2.96 2.48
C SER A 65 -9.79 4.01 1.60
N ASN A 66 -8.71 3.66 0.92
CA ASN A 66 -8.02 4.62 0.05
C ASN A 66 -8.82 4.85 -1.23
N THR A 67 -9.37 6.05 -1.36
CA THR A 67 -10.17 6.43 -2.53
C THR A 67 -9.35 7.09 -3.63
N SER A 68 -8.06 7.37 -3.38
CA SER A 68 -7.20 8.01 -4.36
C SER A 68 -6.68 7.07 -5.43
N TRP A 69 -6.70 5.75 -5.17
CA TRP A 69 -6.24 4.74 -6.12
C TRP A 69 -7.38 4.36 -7.08
N LYS A 70 -7.76 5.28 -7.93
CA LYS A 70 -8.95 5.13 -8.78
C LYS A 70 -8.80 4.10 -9.87
N GLN A 71 -7.58 3.72 -10.22
CA GLN A 71 -7.32 2.72 -11.24
C GLN A 71 -7.02 1.33 -10.67
N LEU A 72 -7.04 1.20 -9.35
CA LEU A 72 -6.73 -0.08 -8.70
C LEU A 72 -7.79 -1.11 -9.03
N TYR A 73 -7.39 -2.22 -9.64
CA TYR A 73 -8.28 -3.33 -9.95
C TYR A 73 -7.83 -4.66 -9.33
N ARG A 74 -6.64 -4.70 -8.74
CA ARG A 74 -6.13 -5.91 -8.11
C ARG A 74 -5.51 -5.57 -6.76
N LEU A 75 -6.08 -6.13 -5.71
CA LEU A 75 -5.62 -5.97 -4.34
C LEU A 75 -5.52 -7.34 -3.69
N ASP A 76 -4.29 -7.81 -3.40
CA ASP A 76 -4.03 -9.09 -2.78
C ASP A 76 -3.53 -8.85 -1.33
N LEU A 77 -4.37 -9.12 -0.37
CA LEU A 77 -4.04 -9.04 1.05
C LEU A 77 -3.88 -10.44 1.62
#